data_7ca2bee401924ed031244641310df766
#
_entry.id   7ca2bee401924ed031244641310df766
#
_cell.length_a   1.000
_cell.length_b   1.000
_cell.length_c   1.000
_cell.angle_alpha   90.00
_cell.angle_beta   90.00
_cell.angle_gamma   90.00
#
_symmetry.space_group_name_H-M   'P 1'
#
loop_
_entity.id
_entity.type
_entity.pdbx_description
1 polymer ?
#
loop_
_entity_poly.entity_id
_entity_poly.type
_entity_poly.pdbx_seq_one_letter_code
_entity_poly.pdbx_strand_id
1 'polypeptide(L)'
;MLDEIEIRHLGPIHHAHVSFSPFMTAITGETGAGKSMLLSALKLIQGDAASTARITTGSTETWVQAIFDATDYTTVSAILDDAGLISDDQPDQLFITRHVPTRGRAKAVVNGYTVPNTVLKRLTEPLIIIHGQSDQIRLVSSARQRAFLDRYADTRDLAHQYADLWNEYQEKKARVDALQNQQAEARQRADYLRDSLHTINSANPQPHEEDTLQDQREKAEHSALVVQALHHALQLLDASDYESEATYDTPNMTTSLVDCLHDIDTALRPISSFSEISSCLNQLSDISTMVATISDMLTSQLQAYDDISNIDIDTINERIHELHELTRRWGPSLDDVLAWKQDAEKELDSLDTSPEKIHKLTEEADNAYQNAYQVAQQLHQQRLQASQHLADEVNQELCALAFKDATFSIHFDTLKELSATGLDTITFLFSAFHGAPAQTFSKAASGGELSRLMLALELCVARQTQTTHSSDNMPRRTFIFDEVDSGVGGQTAVELGKRLAQLAQHEQVIVVTHLPQVASWAQQQCVVEKTNSDHDTVETTVRTVHGTDRETEIARMLSGTSDTLAQQHAHQLLANSVLSHKEEK
;
A
#
# COMPACT_ATOMS: atom_id res chain seq x y z
N MET A 1 -2.44 4.18 35.59
CA MET A 1 -1.72 3.02 36.19
C MET A 1 -2.68 1.86 36.43
N LEU A 2 -2.17 0.64 36.65
CA LEU A 2 -2.99 -0.53 36.97
C LEU A 2 -3.32 -0.55 38.47
N ASP A 3 -4.58 -0.40 38.85
CA ASP A 3 -4.99 -0.41 40.24
C ASP A 3 -5.25 -1.82 40.74
N GLU A 4 -6.04 -2.59 39.98
CA GLU A 4 -6.49 -3.91 40.39
C GLU A 4 -6.59 -4.87 39.20
N ILE A 5 -6.45 -6.15 39.51
CA ILE A 5 -6.77 -7.24 38.60
C ILE A 5 -7.61 -8.32 39.32
N GLU A 6 -8.70 -8.72 38.71
CA GLU A 6 -9.49 -9.86 39.14
C GLU A 6 -9.42 -10.97 38.08
N ILE A 7 -9.17 -12.19 38.51
CA ILE A 7 -8.99 -13.37 37.67
C ILE A 7 -9.93 -14.46 38.14
N ARG A 8 -10.67 -15.08 37.21
CA ARG A 8 -11.51 -16.23 37.48
C ARG A 8 -11.25 -17.33 36.46
N HIS A 9 -11.03 -18.55 36.95
CA HIS A 9 -10.89 -19.80 36.20
C HIS A 9 -9.77 -19.78 35.15
N LEU A 10 -8.57 -19.28 35.52
CA LEU A 10 -7.39 -19.26 34.67
C LEU A 10 -6.32 -20.25 35.18
N GLY A 11 -6.16 -21.39 34.51
CA GLY A 11 -5.24 -22.43 34.92
C GLY A 11 -5.54 -22.95 36.32
N PRO A 12 -4.59 -22.93 37.28
CA PRO A 12 -4.79 -23.31 38.66
C PRO A 12 -5.46 -22.21 39.52
N ILE A 13 -5.69 -21.02 38.95
CA ILE A 13 -6.33 -19.89 39.67
C ILE A 13 -7.83 -20.00 39.49
N HIS A 14 -8.55 -20.40 40.53
CA HIS A 14 -10.00 -20.39 40.55
C HIS A 14 -10.56 -18.99 40.71
N HIS A 15 -10.02 -18.24 41.69
CA HIS A 15 -10.33 -16.85 41.91
C HIS A 15 -9.14 -16.15 42.56
N ALA A 16 -8.75 -15.00 42.02
CA ALA A 16 -7.76 -14.13 42.62
C ALA A 16 -8.14 -12.67 42.39
N HIS A 17 -7.96 -11.87 43.43
CA HIS A 17 -8.09 -10.42 43.38
C HIS A 17 -6.79 -9.81 43.92
N VAL A 18 -6.17 -8.93 43.15
CA VAL A 18 -4.87 -8.33 43.47
C VAL A 18 -4.96 -6.83 43.22
N SER A 19 -4.70 -6.05 44.24
CA SER A 19 -4.51 -4.59 44.15
C SER A 19 -3.00 -4.32 44.10
N PHE A 20 -2.58 -3.34 43.30
CA PHE A 20 -1.18 -3.01 43.11
C PHE A 20 -0.81 -1.67 43.75
N SER A 21 0.42 -1.58 44.25
CA SER A 21 0.97 -0.28 44.68
C SER A 21 1.19 0.64 43.47
N PRO A 22 0.99 1.95 43.62
CA PRO A 22 1.36 2.92 42.57
C PRO A 22 2.87 2.99 42.28
N PHE A 23 3.69 2.35 43.12
CA PHE A 23 5.13 2.27 42.98
C PHE A 23 5.57 0.86 42.57
N MET A 24 6.41 0.18 43.37
CA MET A 24 6.91 -1.16 43.07
C MET A 24 6.12 -2.23 43.81
N THR A 25 5.58 -3.20 43.09
CA THR A 25 4.98 -4.43 43.62
C THR A 25 5.82 -5.64 43.20
N ALA A 26 6.26 -6.45 44.16
CA ALA A 26 6.93 -7.72 43.91
C ALA A 26 5.94 -8.88 43.97
N ILE A 27 5.92 -9.72 42.94
CA ILE A 27 5.17 -10.98 42.89
C ILE A 27 6.16 -12.11 43.16
N THR A 28 6.01 -12.77 44.31
CA THR A 28 6.88 -13.87 44.77
C THR A 28 6.08 -15.17 44.91
N GLY A 29 6.73 -16.28 45.20
CA GLY A 29 6.14 -17.58 45.39
C GLY A 29 6.98 -18.70 44.78
N GLU A 30 6.62 -19.94 45.03
CA GLU A 30 7.37 -21.11 44.54
C GLU A 30 7.31 -21.24 43.00
N THR A 31 8.33 -21.90 42.44
CA THR A 31 8.33 -22.25 41.02
C THR A 31 7.13 -23.13 40.67
N GLY A 32 6.33 -22.74 39.68
CA GLY A 32 5.10 -23.44 39.31
C GLY A 32 3.88 -23.12 40.16
N ALA A 33 3.97 -22.16 41.11
CA ALA A 33 2.83 -21.75 41.94
C ALA A 33 1.75 -20.93 41.22
N GLY A 34 1.95 -20.57 39.94
CA GLY A 34 0.96 -19.81 39.19
C GLY A 34 1.38 -18.37 38.88
N LYS A 35 2.62 -17.95 39.18
CA LYS A 35 3.15 -16.62 38.81
C LYS A 35 2.99 -16.32 37.31
N SER A 36 3.31 -17.32 36.46
CA SER A 36 3.14 -17.22 35.01
C SER A 36 1.66 -17.13 34.59
N MET A 37 0.70 -17.58 35.43
CA MET A 37 -0.73 -17.43 35.13
C MET A 37 -1.19 -16.00 35.38
N LEU A 38 -0.69 -15.33 36.42
CA LEU A 38 -0.94 -13.92 36.67
C LEU A 38 -0.45 -13.06 35.50
N LEU A 39 0.76 -13.35 34.99
CA LEU A 39 1.28 -12.70 33.77
C LEU A 39 0.43 -13.01 32.53
N SER A 40 -0.07 -14.24 32.41
CA SER A 40 -0.98 -14.61 31.33
C SER A 40 -2.29 -13.85 31.40
N ALA A 41 -2.80 -13.55 32.61
CA ALA A 41 -3.98 -12.69 32.79
C ALA A 41 -3.71 -11.28 32.29
N LEU A 42 -2.55 -10.70 32.65
CA LEU A 42 -2.14 -9.36 32.20
C LEU A 42 -1.96 -9.30 30.67
N LYS A 43 -1.40 -10.34 30.06
CA LYS A 43 -1.30 -10.48 28.59
C LYS A 43 -2.67 -10.59 27.91
N LEU A 44 -3.61 -11.28 28.52
CA LEU A 44 -5.00 -11.32 28.00
C LEU A 44 -5.64 -9.93 28.00
N ILE A 45 -5.42 -9.13 29.03
CA ILE A 45 -5.89 -7.73 29.11
C ILE A 45 -5.26 -6.88 27.98
N GLN A 46 -3.99 -7.12 27.63
CA GLN A 46 -3.34 -6.44 26.52
C GLN A 46 -3.86 -6.88 25.12
N GLY A 47 -4.74 -7.88 25.06
CA GLY A 47 -5.30 -8.37 23.80
C GLY A 47 -4.50 -9.48 23.14
N ASP A 48 -3.67 -10.20 23.90
CA ASP A 48 -2.99 -11.39 23.39
C ASP A 48 -3.98 -12.50 23.04
N ALA A 49 -3.48 -13.48 22.25
CA ALA A 49 -4.29 -14.60 21.80
C ALA A 49 -4.79 -15.40 23.02
N ALA A 50 -6.12 -15.56 23.07
CA ALA A 50 -6.76 -16.36 24.09
C ALA A 50 -6.58 -17.85 23.78
N SER A 51 -6.03 -18.62 24.75
CA SER A 51 -5.90 -20.07 24.64
C SER A 51 -6.92 -20.77 25.56
N THR A 52 -7.81 -21.54 24.96
CA THR A 52 -8.79 -22.36 25.72
C THR A 52 -8.11 -23.43 26.58
N ALA A 53 -6.88 -23.83 26.25
CA ALA A 53 -6.08 -24.77 27.05
C ALA A 53 -5.70 -24.22 28.45
N ARG A 54 -5.83 -22.92 28.67
CA ARG A 54 -5.56 -22.27 29.95
C ARG A 54 -6.80 -22.09 30.83
N ILE A 55 -7.97 -22.51 30.40
CA ILE A 55 -9.19 -22.47 31.20
C ILE A 55 -9.09 -23.57 32.27
N THR A 56 -9.46 -23.24 33.51
CA THR A 56 -9.49 -24.19 34.64
C THR A 56 -10.33 -25.42 34.28
N THR A 57 -9.82 -26.60 34.56
CA THR A 57 -10.55 -27.87 34.31
C THR A 57 -11.91 -27.87 34.98
N GLY A 58 -12.97 -28.17 34.23
CA GLY A 58 -14.35 -28.16 34.72
C GLY A 58 -15.06 -26.82 34.59
N SER A 59 -14.36 -25.74 34.21
CA SER A 59 -14.98 -24.42 33.99
C SER A 59 -15.36 -24.21 32.52
N THR A 60 -16.42 -23.41 32.31
CA THR A 60 -16.92 -23.12 30.94
C THR A 60 -16.24 -21.92 30.29
N GLU A 61 -15.58 -21.09 31.09
CA GLU A 61 -14.91 -19.86 30.63
C GLU A 61 -13.83 -19.42 31.60
N THR A 62 -12.93 -18.57 31.11
CA THR A 62 -12.03 -17.75 31.91
C THR A 62 -12.47 -16.29 31.80
N TRP A 63 -12.37 -15.58 32.92
CA TRP A 63 -12.69 -14.17 32.99
C TRP A 63 -11.56 -13.42 33.71
N VAL A 64 -11.10 -12.33 33.07
CA VAL A 64 -10.08 -11.45 33.64
C VAL A 64 -10.55 -10.01 33.50
N GLN A 65 -10.52 -9.25 34.58
CA GLN A 65 -10.81 -7.83 34.61
C GLN A 65 -9.63 -7.07 35.20
N ALA A 66 -9.24 -5.98 34.55
CA ALA A 66 -8.28 -5.03 35.06
C ALA A 66 -8.94 -3.65 35.19
N ILE A 67 -8.59 -2.94 36.26
CA ILE A 67 -8.99 -1.56 36.52
C ILE A 67 -7.75 -0.69 36.42
N PHE A 68 -7.82 0.30 35.56
CA PHE A 68 -6.74 1.29 35.39
C PHE A 68 -7.25 2.65 35.85
N ASP A 69 -6.44 3.35 36.61
CA ASP A 69 -6.55 4.78 36.76
C ASP A 69 -6.13 5.42 35.44
N ALA A 70 -7.08 6.03 34.75
CA ALA A 70 -6.92 6.65 33.45
C ALA A 70 -6.94 8.18 33.51
N THR A 71 -6.92 8.76 34.69
CA THR A 71 -6.84 10.20 34.92
C THR A 71 -5.62 10.75 34.18
N ASP A 72 -5.80 11.82 33.42
CA ASP A 72 -4.76 12.52 32.67
C ASP A 72 -4.16 11.79 31.43
N TYR A 73 -4.69 10.63 31.00
CA TYR A 73 -4.27 9.96 29.79
C TYR A 73 -4.96 10.53 28.53
N THR A 74 -4.48 11.64 27.99
CA THR A 74 -5.03 12.26 26.76
C THR A 74 -5.06 11.30 25.57
N THR A 75 -4.04 10.46 25.43
CA THR A 75 -3.97 9.44 24.36
C THR A 75 -5.07 8.38 24.49
N VAL A 76 -5.38 7.94 25.74
CA VAL A 76 -6.45 6.96 25.98
C VAL A 76 -7.81 7.59 25.69
N SER A 77 -8.02 8.84 26.14
CA SER A 77 -9.25 9.60 25.87
C SER A 77 -9.49 9.76 24.37
N ALA A 78 -8.48 10.11 23.61
CA ALA A 78 -8.57 10.22 22.14
C ALA A 78 -8.93 8.88 21.45
N ILE A 79 -8.38 7.75 21.94
CA ILE A 79 -8.70 6.41 21.40
C ILE A 79 -10.13 6.00 21.76
N LEU A 80 -10.59 6.35 22.96
CA LEU A 80 -11.98 6.09 23.40
C LEU A 80 -12.97 6.91 22.58
N ASP A 81 -12.66 8.18 22.29
CA ASP A 81 -13.46 9.06 21.45
C ASP A 81 -13.57 8.53 20.01
N ASP A 82 -12.44 8.21 19.39
CA ASP A 82 -12.36 7.60 18.06
C ASP A 82 -13.18 6.29 17.95
N ALA A 83 -13.25 5.54 19.06
CA ALA A 83 -14.02 4.31 19.14
C ALA A 83 -15.51 4.52 19.53
N GLY A 84 -15.94 5.74 19.80
CA GLY A 84 -17.31 6.05 20.25
C GLY A 84 -17.66 5.49 21.64
N LEU A 85 -16.66 5.38 22.52
CA LEU A 85 -16.77 4.77 23.86
C LEU A 85 -16.76 5.81 25.00
N ILE A 86 -16.79 7.10 24.70
CA ILE A 86 -16.86 8.18 25.68
C ILE A 86 -18.31 8.34 26.12
N SER A 87 -18.51 8.33 27.43
CA SER A 87 -19.70 8.84 28.12
C SER A 87 -19.43 10.29 28.55
N ASP A 88 -20.45 11.14 28.63
CA ASP A 88 -20.35 12.58 28.99
C ASP A 88 -19.60 12.86 30.31
N ASP A 89 -19.52 11.88 31.20
CA ASP A 89 -18.60 11.86 32.34
C ASP A 89 -17.39 11.00 31.99
N GLN A 90 -16.21 11.61 31.78
CA GLN A 90 -14.94 10.86 31.66
C GLN A 90 -14.73 10.06 32.94
N PRO A 91 -14.76 8.73 32.93
CA PRO A 91 -14.52 7.98 34.13
C PRO A 91 -13.03 8.08 34.48
N ASP A 92 -12.72 8.43 35.74
CA ASP A 92 -11.37 8.41 36.30
C ASP A 92 -10.75 7.01 36.19
N GLN A 93 -11.56 6.00 36.01
CA GLN A 93 -11.18 4.59 35.94
C GLN A 93 -11.59 3.96 34.61
N LEU A 94 -10.69 3.16 34.06
CA LEU A 94 -10.90 2.37 32.86
C LEU A 94 -11.03 0.89 33.22
N PHE A 95 -12.18 0.31 32.98
CA PHE A 95 -12.46 -1.11 33.20
C PHE A 95 -12.24 -1.89 31.93
N ILE A 96 -11.31 -2.82 31.94
CA ILE A 96 -11.00 -3.71 30.79
C ILE A 96 -11.28 -5.15 31.23
N THR A 97 -12.17 -5.83 30.51
CA THR A 97 -12.53 -7.21 30.78
C THR A 97 -12.33 -8.11 29.58
N ARG A 98 -11.76 -9.29 29.81
CA ARG A 98 -11.61 -10.35 28.81
C ARG A 98 -12.39 -11.58 29.21
N HIS A 99 -13.30 -12.01 28.34
CA HIS A 99 -14.01 -13.27 28.43
C HIS A 99 -13.47 -14.26 27.40
N VAL A 100 -13.05 -15.43 27.85
CA VAL A 100 -12.54 -16.51 26.99
C VAL A 100 -13.36 -17.76 27.26
N PRO A 101 -14.41 -18.05 26.46
CA PRO A 101 -15.22 -19.24 26.63
C PRO A 101 -14.50 -20.49 26.08
N THR A 102 -14.84 -21.67 26.59
CA THR A 102 -14.37 -22.97 26.04
C THR A 102 -14.85 -23.21 24.63
N ARG A 103 -16.02 -22.65 24.26
CA ARG A 103 -16.59 -22.72 22.91
C ARG A 103 -17.02 -21.32 22.46
N GLY A 104 -16.54 -20.90 21.28
CA GLY A 104 -16.84 -19.59 20.72
C GLY A 104 -15.63 -18.68 20.64
N ARG A 105 -15.89 -17.38 20.46
CA ARG A 105 -14.82 -16.36 20.32
C ARG A 105 -14.62 -15.61 21.63
N ALA A 106 -13.36 -15.36 21.98
CA ALA A 106 -13.02 -14.47 23.09
C ALA A 106 -13.56 -13.06 22.83
N LYS A 107 -14.10 -12.43 23.90
CA LYS A 107 -14.65 -11.07 23.87
C LYS A 107 -13.79 -10.14 24.71
N ALA A 108 -13.65 -8.90 24.25
CA ALA A 108 -13.09 -7.80 25.03
C ALA A 108 -14.19 -6.79 25.33
N VAL A 109 -14.26 -6.33 26.56
CA VAL A 109 -15.22 -5.33 27.01
C VAL A 109 -14.46 -4.19 27.69
N VAL A 110 -14.73 -2.96 27.28
CA VAL A 110 -14.13 -1.74 27.84
C VAL A 110 -15.28 -0.86 28.33
N ASN A 111 -15.28 -0.50 29.62
CA ASN A 111 -16.33 0.30 30.25
C ASN A 111 -17.77 -0.20 29.96
N GLY A 112 -17.94 -1.53 29.86
CA GLY A 112 -19.24 -2.16 29.56
C GLY A 112 -19.51 -2.37 28.04
N TYR A 113 -18.72 -1.82 27.13
CA TYR A 113 -18.91 -1.96 25.69
C TYR A 113 -18.00 -3.03 25.11
N THR A 114 -18.55 -3.88 24.24
CA THR A 114 -17.75 -4.89 23.53
C THR A 114 -16.93 -4.22 22.43
N VAL A 115 -15.61 -4.41 22.43
CA VAL A 115 -14.68 -3.81 21.49
C VAL A 115 -13.93 -4.85 20.67
N PRO A 116 -13.50 -4.51 19.42
CA PRO A 116 -12.55 -5.32 18.66
C PRO A 116 -11.19 -5.43 19.38
N ASN A 117 -10.49 -6.54 19.19
CA ASN A 117 -9.17 -6.75 19.79
C ASN A 117 -8.12 -5.72 19.35
N THR A 118 -8.29 -5.14 18.16
CA THR A 118 -7.43 -4.06 17.64
C THR A 118 -7.58 -2.78 18.46
N VAL A 119 -8.80 -2.41 18.85
CA VAL A 119 -9.06 -1.27 19.72
C VAL A 119 -8.51 -1.53 21.12
N LEU A 120 -8.73 -2.75 21.66
CA LEU A 120 -8.15 -3.14 22.95
C LEU A 120 -6.63 -2.98 22.96
N LYS A 121 -5.92 -3.48 21.94
CA LYS A 121 -4.47 -3.33 21.84
C LYS A 121 -4.01 -1.89 21.80
N ARG A 122 -4.69 -1.04 21.01
CA ARG A 122 -4.40 0.40 20.94
C ARG A 122 -4.58 1.08 22.31
N LEU A 123 -5.64 0.72 23.03
CA LEU A 123 -5.93 1.25 24.38
C LEU A 123 -4.92 0.84 25.43
N THR A 124 -4.49 -0.42 25.41
CA THR A 124 -3.63 -0.96 26.48
C THR A 124 -2.13 -0.70 26.22
N GLU A 125 -1.73 -0.43 24.98
CA GLU A 125 -0.32 -0.16 24.62
C GLU A 125 0.30 1.02 25.39
N PRO A 126 -0.36 2.17 25.61
CA PRO A 126 0.18 3.27 26.42
C PRO A 126 0.09 3.01 27.93
N LEU A 127 -0.76 2.09 28.40
CA LEU A 127 -1.05 1.87 29.82
C LEU A 127 -0.10 0.86 30.46
N ILE A 128 0.19 -0.26 29.77
CA ILE A 128 0.91 -1.39 30.33
C ILE A 128 1.98 -1.90 29.35
N ILE A 129 3.17 -2.12 29.88
CA ILE A 129 4.34 -2.61 29.14
C ILE A 129 4.88 -3.85 29.85
N ILE A 130 4.84 -5.00 29.19
CA ILE A 130 5.36 -6.26 29.74
C ILE A 130 6.73 -6.55 29.11
N HIS A 131 7.74 -6.73 29.97
CA HIS A 131 9.09 -7.15 29.58
C HIS A 131 9.31 -8.59 30.02
N GLY A 132 9.25 -9.55 29.09
CA GLY A 132 9.43 -10.98 29.36
C GLY A 132 9.76 -11.75 28.08
N GLN A 133 9.98 -13.06 28.21
CA GLN A 133 10.47 -13.94 27.15
C GLN A 133 9.63 -13.91 25.85
N SER A 134 8.32 -13.63 25.94
CA SER A 134 7.41 -13.60 24.78
C SER A 134 7.23 -12.19 24.17
N ASP A 135 7.64 -11.12 24.89
CA ASP A 135 7.40 -9.73 24.48
C ASP A 135 8.66 -9.04 23.94
N GLN A 136 9.74 -9.79 23.72
CA GLN A 136 10.99 -9.36 23.09
C GLN A 136 10.77 -8.65 21.74
N ILE A 137 9.55 -8.75 21.19
CA ILE A 137 9.16 -8.24 19.86
C ILE A 137 8.95 -6.71 19.85
N ARG A 138 8.80 -6.04 21.01
CA ARG A 138 8.39 -4.62 21.02
C ARG A 138 9.45 -3.64 20.49
N LEU A 139 10.73 -3.81 20.81
CA LEU A 139 11.82 -3.00 20.26
C LEU A 139 12.56 -3.64 19.07
N VAL A 140 11.97 -4.67 18.43
CA VAL A 140 12.55 -5.29 17.23
C VAL A 140 12.28 -4.44 15.98
N SER A 141 11.21 -3.67 15.94
CA SER A 141 10.92 -2.84 14.77
C SER A 141 11.60 -1.47 14.84
N SER A 142 12.21 -1.05 13.73
CA SER A 142 12.85 0.27 13.58
C SER A 142 11.90 1.43 13.93
N ALA A 143 10.60 1.29 13.62
CA ALA A 143 9.58 2.28 13.96
C ALA A 143 9.46 2.48 15.49
N ARG A 144 9.49 1.41 16.28
CA ARG A 144 9.41 1.49 17.75
C ARG A 144 10.72 1.97 18.37
N GLN A 145 11.86 1.58 17.80
CA GLN A 145 13.16 2.08 18.22
C GLN A 145 13.26 3.60 18.00
N ARG A 146 12.78 4.08 16.87
CA ARG A 146 12.69 5.51 16.58
C ARG A 146 11.75 6.22 17.56
N ALA A 147 10.53 5.69 17.77
CA ALA A 147 9.59 6.28 18.72
C ALA A 147 10.13 6.30 20.16
N PHE A 148 10.96 5.30 20.54
CA PHE A 148 11.64 5.27 21.81
C PHE A 148 12.70 6.38 21.91
N LEU A 149 13.53 6.54 20.87
CA LEU A 149 14.51 7.61 20.80
C LEU A 149 13.87 9.00 20.78
N ASP A 150 12.77 9.17 20.01
CA ASP A 150 12.01 10.42 19.97
C ASP A 150 11.41 10.78 21.35
N ARG A 151 11.03 9.77 22.14
CA ARG A 151 10.57 9.97 23.52
C ARG A 151 11.72 10.40 24.44
N TYR A 152 12.90 9.80 24.33
CA TYR A 152 14.09 10.17 25.09
C TYR A 152 14.60 11.56 24.71
N ALA A 153 14.62 11.88 23.42
CA ALA A 153 15.07 13.14 22.85
C ALA A 153 14.07 14.30 23.04
N ASP A 154 12.84 14.03 23.50
CA ASP A 154 11.72 14.98 23.56
C ASP A 154 11.42 15.64 22.20
N THR A 155 11.54 14.86 21.11
CA THR A 155 11.36 15.36 19.74
C THR A 155 9.98 15.04 19.15
N ARG A 156 9.00 14.65 19.98
CA ARG A 156 7.67 14.25 19.49
C ARG A 156 6.95 15.35 18.74
N ASP A 157 6.98 16.58 19.26
CA ASP A 157 6.33 17.73 18.63
C ASP A 157 6.98 18.05 17.27
N LEU A 158 8.31 17.98 17.21
CA LEU A 158 9.05 18.16 15.96
C LEU A 158 8.76 17.04 14.95
N ALA A 159 8.60 15.81 15.41
CA ALA A 159 8.22 14.68 14.58
C ALA A 159 6.78 14.81 14.04
N HIS A 160 5.85 15.32 14.85
CA HIS A 160 4.49 15.66 14.40
C HIS A 160 4.50 16.79 13.37
N GLN A 161 5.21 17.86 13.64
CA GLN A 161 5.38 18.97 12.69
C GLN A 161 5.95 18.47 11.34
N TYR A 162 6.94 17.58 11.39
CA TYR A 162 7.48 16.96 10.19
C TYR A 162 6.42 16.15 9.44
N ALA A 163 5.64 15.34 10.16
CA ALA A 163 4.60 14.49 9.56
C ALA A 163 3.53 15.34 8.83
N ASP A 164 3.14 16.48 9.40
CA ASP A 164 2.19 17.41 8.78
C ASP A 164 2.76 18.01 7.48
N LEU A 165 4.02 18.48 7.52
CA LEU A 165 4.71 19.01 6.34
C LEU A 165 4.95 17.95 5.26
N TRP A 166 5.24 16.73 5.65
CA TRP A 166 5.37 15.60 4.75
C TRP A 166 4.06 15.28 4.04
N ASN A 167 2.95 15.26 4.77
CA ASN A 167 1.62 15.04 4.20
C ASN A 167 1.24 16.15 3.23
N GLU A 168 1.52 17.41 3.57
CA GLU A 168 1.31 18.56 2.68
C GLU A 168 2.11 18.41 1.38
N TYR A 169 3.39 18.05 1.48
CA TYR A 169 4.22 17.78 0.30
C TYR A 169 3.66 16.64 -0.56
N GLN A 170 3.27 15.52 0.05
CA GLN A 170 2.72 14.38 -0.67
C GLN A 170 1.41 14.73 -1.41
N GLU A 171 0.55 15.53 -0.79
CA GLU A 171 -0.68 15.99 -1.43
C GLU A 171 -0.38 16.89 -2.65
N LYS A 172 0.53 17.83 -2.51
CA LYS A 172 0.94 18.73 -3.61
C LYS A 172 1.61 17.94 -4.74
N LYS A 173 2.51 17.01 -4.41
CA LYS A 173 3.17 16.16 -5.39
C LYS A 173 2.16 15.31 -6.16
N ALA A 174 1.22 14.67 -5.47
CA ALA A 174 0.19 13.87 -6.13
C ALA A 174 -0.66 14.69 -7.12
N ARG A 175 -0.93 15.98 -6.80
CA ARG A 175 -1.62 16.90 -7.72
C ARG A 175 -0.79 17.22 -8.97
N VAL A 176 0.53 17.46 -8.78
CA VAL A 176 1.46 17.68 -9.91
C VAL A 176 1.53 16.43 -10.80
N ASP A 177 1.73 15.25 -10.21
CA ASP A 177 1.81 13.98 -10.94
C ASP A 177 0.53 13.69 -11.72
N ALA A 178 -0.65 13.93 -11.13
CA ALA A 178 -1.93 13.76 -11.79
C ALA A 178 -2.09 14.70 -13.01
N LEU A 179 -1.71 15.98 -12.87
CA LEU A 179 -1.79 16.94 -13.97
C LEU A 179 -0.74 16.65 -15.06
N GLN A 180 0.46 16.21 -14.70
CA GLN A 180 1.48 15.81 -15.68
C GLN A 180 1.03 14.60 -16.49
N ASN A 181 0.40 13.61 -15.85
CA ASN A 181 -0.17 12.46 -16.52
C ASN A 181 -1.31 12.85 -17.46
N GLN A 182 -2.24 13.69 -17.01
CA GLN A 182 -3.30 14.25 -17.86
C GLN A 182 -2.73 15.02 -19.06
N GLN A 183 -1.67 15.81 -18.84
CA GLN A 183 -1.01 16.55 -19.92
C GLN A 183 -0.31 15.60 -20.91
N ALA A 184 0.30 14.51 -20.44
CA ALA A 184 0.93 13.51 -21.30
C ALA A 184 -0.12 12.81 -22.17
N GLU A 185 -1.24 12.41 -21.58
CA GLU A 185 -2.38 11.82 -22.31
C GLU A 185 -2.97 12.82 -23.32
N ALA A 186 -3.17 14.09 -22.90
CA ALA A 186 -3.66 15.14 -23.77
C ALA A 186 -2.71 15.41 -24.95
N ARG A 187 -1.39 15.42 -24.73
CA ARG A 187 -0.39 15.54 -25.80
C ARG A 187 -0.46 14.38 -26.78
N GLN A 188 -0.47 13.15 -26.27
CA GLN A 188 -0.56 11.95 -27.12
C GLN A 188 -1.85 11.98 -27.95
N ARG A 189 -2.96 12.40 -27.36
CA ARG A 189 -4.24 12.56 -28.05
C ARG A 189 -4.16 13.67 -29.11
N ALA A 190 -3.58 14.82 -28.77
CA ALA A 190 -3.40 15.92 -29.69
C ALA A 190 -2.51 15.56 -30.89
N ASP A 191 -1.42 14.81 -30.68
CA ASP A 191 -0.54 14.35 -31.73
C ASP A 191 -1.28 13.37 -32.66
N TYR A 192 -2.03 12.41 -32.09
CA TYR A 192 -2.89 11.53 -32.88
C TYR A 192 -3.91 12.30 -33.74
N LEU A 193 -4.56 13.32 -33.15
CA LEU A 193 -5.54 14.15 -33.87
C LEU A 193 -4.87 14.95 -35.01
N ARG A 194 -3.69 15.56 -34.74
CA ARG A 194 -2.92 16.28 -35.76
C ARG A 194 -2.53 15.41 -36.93
N ASP A 195 -1.97 14.21 -36.68
CA ASP A 195 -1.58 13.26 -37.72
C ASP A 195 -2.79 12.78 -38.53
N SER A 196 -3.91 12.51 -37.84
CA SER A 196 -5.16 12.11 -38.48
C SER A 196 -5.72 13.23 -39.36
N LEU A 197 -5.79 14.45 -38.81
CA LEU A 197 -6.25 15.64 -39.55
C LEU A 197 -5.34 15.94 -40.76
N HIS A 198 -4.02 15.79 -40.59
CA HIS A 198 -3.07 15.94 -41.70
C HIS A 198 -3.35 14.93 -42.82
N THR A 199 -3.57 13.67 -42.48
CA THR A 199 -3.88 12.61 -43.45
C THR A 199 -5.20 12.90 -44.21
N ILE A 200 -6.27 13.25 -43.47
CA ILE A 200 -7.55 13.58 -44.08
C ILE A 200 -7.48 14.86 -44.96
N ASN A 201 -6.77 15.89 -44.48
CA ASN A 201 -6.57 17.12 -45.20
C ASN A 201 -5.72 16.93 -46.46
N SER A 202 -4.71 16.08 -46.43
CA SER A 202 -3.86 15.74 -47.59
C SER A 202 -4.67 15.01 -48.67
N ALA A 203 -5.53 14.10 -48.27
CA ALA A 203 -6.44 13.40 -49.18
C ALA A 203 -7.59 14.29 -49.67
N ASN A 204 -7.96 15.31 -48.89
CA ASN A 204 -9.01 16.28 -49.21
C ASN A 204 -10.31 15.67 -49.77
N PRO A 205 -10.98 14.71 -49.08
CA PRO A 205 -12.16 14.05 -49.53
C PRO A 205 -13.32 15.05 -49.66
N GLN A 206 -14.13 14.87 -50.73
CA GLN A 206 -15.34 15.67 -50.96
C GLN A 206 -16.60 14.89 -50.59
N PRO A 207 -17.70 15.57 -50.18
CA PRO A 207 -18.96 14.90 -49.93
C PRO A 207 -19.43 14.12 -51.17
N HIS A 208 -19.85 12.87 -51.02
CA HIS A 208 -20.34 12.01 -52.10
C HIS A 208 -19.34 11.72 -53.24
N GLU A 209 -18.04 11.97 -53.00
CA GLU A 209 -16.99 11.74 -54.02
C GLU A 209 -16.91 10.26 -54.41
N GLU A 210 -17.08 9.35 -53.46
CA GLU A 210 -17.03 7.91 -53.69
C GLU A 210 -18.15 7.44 -54.65
N ASP A 211 -19.37 7.87 -54.40
CA ASP A 211 -20.51 7.56 -55.27
C ASP A 211 -20.26 8.06 -56.68
N THR A 212 -19.72 9.28 -56.81
CA THR A 212 -19.41 9.89 -58.11
C THR A 212 -18.33 9.10 -58.86
N LEU A 213 -17.29 8.65 -58.16
CA LEU A 213 -16.21 7.86 -58.74
C LEU A 213 -16.69 6.44 -59.12
N GLN A 214 -17.54 5.83 -58.33
CA GLN A 214 -18.15 4.53 -58.66
C GLN A 214 -19.02 4.62 -59.90
N ASP A 215 -19.85 5.65 -60.02
CA ASP A 215 -20.64 5.93 -61.20
C ASP A 215 -19.75 6.15 -62.45
N GLN A 216 -18.66 6.89 -62.31
CA GLN A 216 -17.70 7.11 -63.39
C GLN A 216 -17.01 5.82 -63.81
N ARG A 217 -16.60 4.98 -62.89
CA ARG A 217 -15.98 3.68 -63.12
C ARG A 217 -16.96 2.76 -63.87
N GLU A 218 -18.20 2.65 -63.41
CA GLU A 218 -19.23 1.82 -64.04
C GLU A 218 -19.51 2.28 -65.47
N LYS A 219 -19.61 3.60 -65.72
CA LYS A 219 -19.74 4.17 -67.07
C LYS A 219 -18.52 3.87 -67.95
N ALA A 220 -17.31 3.98 -67.38
CA ALA A 220 -16.08 3.69 -68.12
C ALA A 220 -15.94 2.19 -68.49
N GLU A 221 -16.26 1.28 -67.57
CA GLU A 221 -16.30 -0.16 -67.80
C GLU A 221 -17.37 -0.55 -68.85
N HIS A 222 -18.56 0.05 -68.76
CA HIS A 222 -19.61 -0.15 -69.75
C HIS A 222 -19.23 0.42 -71.11
N SER A 223 -18.58 1.62 -71.17
CA SER A 223 -18.17 2.21 -72.45
C SER A 223 -17.13 1.35 -73.16
N ALA A 224 -16.19 0.75 -72.44
CA ALA A 224 -15.16 -0.14 -73.05
C ALA A 224 -15.82 -1.37 -73.74
N LEU A 225 -16.81 -1.98 -73.10
CA LEU A 225 -17.57 -3.10 -73.67
C LEU A 225 -18.38 -2.67 -74.91
N VAL A 226 -19.01 -1.49 -74.84
CA VAL A 226 -19.79 -0.94 -75.95
C VAL A 226 -18.88 -0.61 -77.16
N VAL A 227 -17.76 0.07 -76.91
CA VAL A 227 -16.73 0.39 -77.90
C VAL A 227 -16.20 -0.88 -78.60
N GLN A 228 -15.85 -1.92 -77.78
CA GLN A 228 -15.38 -3.20 -78.32
C GLN A 228 -16.50 -3.86 -79.24
N ALA A 229 -17.74 -3.85 -78.79
CA ALA A 229 -18.86 -4.40 -79.59
C ALA A 229 -19.08 -3.61 -80.85
N LEU A 230 -19.02 -2.26 -80.81
CA LEU A 230 -19.21 -1.40 -82.01
C LEU A 230 -18.03 -1.58 -82.96
N HIS A 231 -16.83 -1.66 -82.53
CA HIS A 231 -15.68 -1.97 -83.37
C HIS A 231 -15.82 -3.32 -84.07
N HIS A 232 -16.22 -4.34 -83.35
CA HIS A 232 -16.40 -5.67 -83.92
C HIS A 232 -17.55 -5.65 -84.97
N ALA A 233 -18.63 -4.93 -84.69
CA ALA A 233 -19.77 -4.78 -85.66
C ALA A 233 -19.32 -4.02 -86.92
N LEU A 234 -18.59 -2.92 -86.78
CA LEU A 234 -18.03 -2.15 -87.90
C LEU A 234 -17.06 -2.97 -88.72
N GLN A 235 -16.21 -3.77 -88.10
CA GLN A 235 -15.23 -4.66 -88.75
C GLN A 235 -15.95 -5.73 -89.64
N LEU A 236 -17.11 -6.20 -89.18
CA LEU A 236 -17.94 -7.13 -89.96
C LEU A 236 -18.64 -6.46 -91.14
N LEU A 237 -18.99 -5.16 -91.00
CA LEU A 237 -19.69 -4.40 -92.10
C LEU A 237 -18.70 -3.86 -93.12
N ASP A 238 -17.63 -3.25 -92.70
CA ASP A 238 -16.60 -2.62 -93.58
C ASP A 238 -15.19 -2.91 -93.11
N ALA A 239 -14.45 -3.73 -93.88
CA ALA A 239 -13.10 -4.13 -93.52
C ALA A 239 -12.02 -3.10 -93.98
N SER A 240 -12.40 -1.96 -94.57
CA SER A 240 -11.48 -1.10 -95.33
C SER A 240 -10.62 -0.12 -94.49
N ASP A 241 -10.98 0.12 -93.23
CA ASP A 241 -10.37 1.25 -92.48
C ASP A 241 -9.63 0.93 -91.15
N TYR A 242 -9.44 -0.34 -90.82
CA TYR A 242 -8.77 -0.65 -89.59
C TYR A 242 -7.52 -1.50 -89.79
N GLU A 243 -6.32 -0.86 -90.01
CA GLU A 243 -5.04 -1.44 -89.78
C GLU A 243 -4.86 -1.67 -88.28
N SER A 244 -5.28 -2.84 -87.77
CA SER A 244 -4.87 -3.23 -86.44
C SER A 244 -3.45 -3.75 -86.50
N GLU A 245 -2.55 -3.16 -85.73
CA GLU A 245 -1.22 -3.73 -85.34
C GLU A 245 -1.44 -5.08 -84.64
N ALA A 246 -1.81 -6.11 -85.38
CA ALA A 246 -1.94 -7.45 -84.87
C ALA A 246 -0.89 -8.35 -85.50
N THR A 247 0.03 -8.75 -84.67
CA THR A 247 0.91 -9.93 -84.73
C THR A 247 0.56 -10.96 -85.77
N TYR A 248 1.60 -11.29 -86.53
CA TYR A 248 1.73 -12.36 -87.45
C TYR A 248 1.08 -13.69 -87.06
N ASP A 249 0.47 -14.32 -88.07
CA ASP A 249 -0.02 -15.69 -88.20
C ASP A 249 -1.55 -15.93 -88.03
N THR A 250 -2.29 -15.49 -89.03
CA THR A 250 -3.31 -16.35 -89.73
C THR A 250 -3.94 -15.58 -90.89
N PRO A 251 -4.00 -16.11 -92.10
CA PRO A 251 -4.77 -15.46 -93.21
C PRO A 251 -6.23 -15.88 -93.07
N ASN A 252 -7.03 -15.23 -92.25
CA ASN A 252 -8.49 -15.25 -92.38
C ASN A 252 -8.90 -13.89 -92.94
N MET A 253 -8.96 -13.83 -94.29
CA MET A 253 -9.62 -12.75 -94.95
C MET A 253 -11.14 -12.83 -94.63
N THR A 254 -11.55 -12.11 -93.60
CA THR A 254 -12.93 -11.82 -93.33
C THR A 254 -13.38 -10.83 -94.43
N THR A 255 -13.97 -11.32 -95.46
CA THR A 255 -14.57 -10.50 -96.49
C THR A 255 -15.70 -9.68 -95.85
N SER A 256 -15.60 -8.36 -95.85
CA SER A 256 -16.65 -7.50 -95.30
C SER A 256 -17.94 -7.65 -96.02
N LEU A 257 -19.04 -7.29 -95.33
CA LEU A 257 -20.36 -7.32 -96.00
C LEU A 257 -20.39 -6.37 -97.18
N VAL A 258 -19.74 -5.21 -97.06
CA VAL A 258 -19.60 -4.23 -98.15
C VAL A 258 -18.87 -4.83 -99.36
N ASP A 259 -17.74 -5.54 -99.14
CA ASP A 259 -17.01 -6.21 -100.17
C ASP A 259 -17.84 -7.31 -100.86
N CYS A 260 -18.54 -8.13 -100.07
CA CYS A 260 -19.42 -9.16 -100.59
C CYS A 260 -20.55 -8.56 -101.49
N LEU A 261 -21.14 -7.46 -101.09
CA LEU A 261 -22.15 -6.79 -101.83
C LEU A 261 -21.58 -6.18 -103.11
N HIS A 262 -20.38 -5.63 -103.06
CA HIS A 262 -19.66 -5.11 -104.25
C HIS A 262 -19.29 -6.20 -105.25
N ASP A 263 -18.80 -7.33 -104.78
CA ASP A 263 -18.44 -8.48 -105.59
C ASP A 263 -19.70 -9.05 -106.25
N ILE A 264 -20.80 -9.15 -105.55
CA ILE A 264 -22.09 -9.59 -106.18
C ILE A 264 -22.57 -8.58 -107.22
N ASP A 265 -22.55 -7.28 -106.96
CA ASP A 265 -22.87 -6.22 -107.90
C ASP A 265 -22.03 -6.31 -109.15
N THR A 266 -20.68 -6.43 -108.97
CA THR A 266 -19.79 -6.54 -110.09
C THR A 266 -20.00 -7.79 -110.89
N ALA A 267 -20.31 -8.93 -110.29
CA ALA A 267 -20.60 -10.19 -111.00
C ALA A 267 -21.89 -10.15 -111.80
N LEU A 268 -22.91 -9.41 -111.31
CA LEU A 268 -24.23 -9.33 -111.98
C LEU A 268 -24.35 -8.20 -112.96
N ARG A 269 -23.57 -7.17 -112.97
CA ARG A 269 -23.56 -6.04 -113.93
C ARG A 269 -23.44 -6.44 -115.39
N PRO A 270 -22.65 -7.41 -115.82
CA PRO A 270 -22.52 -7.81 -117.20
C PRO A 270 -23.83 -8.40 -117.82
N ILE A 271 -24.72 -8.91 -116.99
CA ILE A 271 -26.00 -9.53 -117.35
C ILE A 271 -27.24 -8.66 -116.97
N SER A 272 -27.05 -7.37 -116.70
CA SER A 272 -28.06 -6.39 -116.29
C SER A 272 -29.14 -6.11 -117.33
N SER A 273 -28.97 -6.60 -118.57
CA SER A 273 -29.96 -6.51 -119.62
C SER A 273 -31.25 -7.37 -119.39
N PHE A 274 -31.18 -8.30 -118.45
CA PHE A 274 -32.33 -9.11 -118.10
C PHE A 274 -33.12 -8.39 -117.00
N SER A 275 -34.46 -8.23 -117.18
CA SER A 275 -35.31 -7.44 -116.29
C SER A 275 -35.32 -7.95 -114.87
N GLU A 276 -35.21 -9.23 -114.64
CA GLU A 276 -35.12 -9.88 -113.33
C GLU A 276 -33.80 -9.55 -112.64
N ILE A 277 -32.68 -9.54 -113.36
CA ILE A 277 -31.38 -9.18 -112.85
C ILE A 277 -31.29 -7.69 -112.54
N SER A 278 -31.89 -6.83 -113.35
CA SER A 278 -32.02 -5.40 -113.10
C SER A 278 -32.75 -5.11 -111.80
N SER A 279 -33.82 -5.88 -111.54
CA SER A 279 -34.52 -5.77 -110.26
C SER A 279 -33.66 -6.19 -109.07
N CYS A 280 -32.88 -7.28 -109.21
CA CYS A 280 -31.92 -7.71 -108.14
C CYS A 280 -30.85 -6.67 -107.92
N LEU A 281 -30.26 -6.04 -108.95
CA LEU A 281 -29.28 -4.98 -108.83
C LEU A 281 -29.82 -3.75 -108.10
N ASN A 282 -31.08 -3.37 -108.36
CA ASN A 282 -31.72 -2.27 -107.63
C ASN A 282 -31.88 -2.62 -106.13
N GLN A 283 -32.33 -3.85 -105.82
CA GLN A 283 -32.40 -4.30 -104.41
C GLN A 283 -31.01 -4.38 -103.72
N LEU A 284 -30.02 -4.77 -104.49
CA LEU A 284 -28.63 -4.78 -103.98
C LEU A 284 -28.13 -3.37 -103.68
N SER A 285 -28.45 -2.40 -104.54
CA SER A 285 -28.13 -0.99 -104.31
C SER A 285 -28.82 -0.44 -103.04
N ASP A 286 -30.14 -0.84 -102.88
CA ASP A 286 -30.87 -0.46 -101.66
C ASP A 286 -30.25 -1.06 -100.39
N ILE A 287 -29.80 -2.33 -100.44
CA ILE A 287 -29.12 -2.99 -99.32
C ILE A 287 -27.78 -2.30 -99.04
N SER A 288 -26.95 -2.00 -100.08
CA SER A 288 -25.68 -1.28 -99.90
C SER A 288 -25.90 0.08 -99.27
N THR A 289 -26.94 0.83 -99.67
CA THR A 289 -27.29 2.13 -99.07
C THR A 289 -27.68 1.95 -97.58
N MET A 290 -28.45 0.88 -97.29
CA MET A 290 -28.84 0.57 -95.92
C MET A 290 -27.69 0.18 -95.05
N VAL A 291 -26.74 -0.62 -95.57
CA VAL A 291 -25.51 -0.99 -94.89
C VAL A 291 -24.61 0.23 -94.56
N ALA A 292 -24.46 1.12 -95.58
CA ALA A 292 -23.72 2.38 -95.37
C ALA A 292 -24.37 3.24 -94.24
N THR A 293 -25.69 3.34 -94.25
CA THR A 293 -26.42 4.10 -93.22
C THR A 293 -26.22 3.49 -91.85
N ILE A 294 -26.19 2.16 -91.70
CA ILE A 294 -25.96 1.47 -90.46
C ILE A 294 -24.51 1.70 -90.03
N SER A 295 -23.52 1.62 -90.95
CA SER A 295 -22.11 1.90 -90.68
C SER A 295 -21.90 3.32 -90.14
N ASP A 296 -22.54 4.32 -90.81
CA ASP A 296 -22.49 5.71 -90.37
C ASP A 296 -23.08 5.89 -88.94
N MET A 297 -24.22 5.21 -88.70
CA MET A 297 -24.84 5.25 -87.33
C MET A 297 -23.95 4.63 -86.28
N LEU A 298 -23.35 3.47 -86.58
CA LEU A 298 -22.45 2.80 -85.64
C LEU A 298 -21.15 3.63 -85.40
N THR A 299 -20.60 4.24 -86.49
CA THR A 299 -19.44 5.15 -86.37
C THR A 299 -19.76 6.39 -85.53
N SER A 300 -20.92 6.96 -85.71
CA SER A 300 -21.39 8.10 -84.87
C SER A 300 -21.53 7.70 -83.40
N GLN A 301 -22.06 6.49 -83.11
CA GLN A 301 -22.16 5.99 -81.75
C GLN A 301 -20.76 5.71 -81.17
N LEU A 302 -19.83 5.14 -81.96
CA LEU A 302 -18.45 4.89 -81.54
C LEU A 302 -17.80 6.19 -81.14
N GLN A 303 -17.91 7.27 -81.94
CA GLN A 303 -17.32 8.59 -81.55
C GLN A 303 -17.93 9.14 -80.28
N ALA A 304 -19.22 8.94 -80.04
CA ALA A 304 -19.85 9.40 -78.77
C ALA A 304 -19.36 8.66 -77.53
N TYR A 305 -18.91 7.42 -77.67
CA TYR A 305 -18.35 6.63 -76.52
C TYR A 305 -16.86 6.73 -76.41
N ASP A 306 -16.12 7.19 -77.45
CA ASP A 306 -14.65 7.31 -77.41
C ASP A 306 -14.18 8.39 -76.41
N ASP A 307 -14.89 9.47 -76.25
CA ASP A 307 -14.65 10.51 -75.24
C ASP A 307 -14.79 9.96 -73.81
N ILE A 308 -15.62 8.93 -73.58
CA ILE A 308 -15.82 8.30 -72.27
C ILE A 308 -14.77 7.21 -72.02
N SER A 309 -14.28 6.53 -73.06
CA SER A 309 -13.28 5.46 -72.94
C SER A 309 -11.87 5.97 -72.59
N ASN A 310 -11.63 7.29 -72.71
CA ASN A 310 -10.37 7.94 -72.33
C ASN A 310 -10.24 8.23 -70.82
N ILE A 311 -11.21 7.83 -70.00
CA ILE A 311 -11.16 7.94 -68.54
C ILE A 311 -10.21 6.83 -68.03
N ASP A 312 -9.13 7.24 -67.36
CA ASP A 312 -8.17 6.33 -66.76
C ASP A 312 -8.80 5.64 -65.54
N ILE A 313 -9.24 4.40 -65.72
CA ILE A 313 -9.88 3.57 -64.67
C ILE A 313 -8.88 3.31 -63.53
N ASP A 314 -7.60 3.22 -63.81
CA ASP A 314 -6.59 2.98 -62.79
C ASP A 314 -6.49 4.17 -61.83
N THR A 315 -6.54 5.39 -62.34
CA THR A 315 -6.58 6.63 -61.51
C THR A 315 -7.84 6.68 -60.66
N ILE A 316 -8.98 6.27 -61.20
CA ILE A 316 -10.24 6.21 -60.38
C ILE A 316 -10.14 5.15 -59.29
N ASN A 317 -9.59 3.97 -59.60
CA ASN A 317 -9.43 2.90 -58.62
C ASN A 317 -8.44 3.29 -57.51
N GLU A 318 -7.33 3.93 -57.86
CA GLU A 318 -6.37 4.46 -56.87
C GLU A 318 -7.06 5.48 -55.93
N ARG A 319 -7.89 6.39 -56.48
CA ARG A 319 -8.59 7.37 -55.68
C ARG A 319 -9.68 6.73 -54.78
N ILE A 320 -10.44 5.77 -55.29
CA ILE A 320 -11.40 5.00 -54.50
C ILE A 320 -10.66 4.27 -53.37
N HIS A 321 -9.51 3.66 -53.64
CA HIS A 321 -8.71 2.99 -52.62
C HIS A 321 -8.23 3.95 -51.53
N GLU A 322 -7.74 5.12 -51.89
CA GLU A 322 -7.34 6.17 -50.95
C GLU A 322 -8.52 6.59 -50.05
N LEU A 323 -9.71 6.80 -50.63
CA LEU A 323 -10.90 7.16 -49.87
C LEU A 323 -11.38 6.02 -48.96
N HIS A 324 -11.27 4.76 -49.39
CA HIS A 324 -11.56 3.59 -48.56
C HIS A 324 -10.62 3.46 -47.37
N GLU A 325 -9.36 3.82 -47.50
CA GLU A 325 -8.43 3.85 -46.35
C GLU A 325 -8.83 4.89 -45.31
N LEU A 326 -9.45 6.01 -45.73
CA LEU A 326 -9.99 7.00 -44.81
C LEU A 326 -11.25 6.48 -44.10
N THR A 327 -12.20 5.91 -44.88
CA THR A 327 -13.46 5.39 -44.30
C THR A 327 -13.20 4.22 -43.34
N ARG A 328 -12.23 3.36 -43.64
CA ARG A 328 -11.82 2.27 -42.75
C ARG A 328 -11.34 2.73 -41.40
N ARG A 329 -10.76 3.93 -41.29
CA ARG A 329 -10.13 4.44 -40.06
C ARG A 329 -11.03 5.35 -39.25
N TRP A 330 -11.82 6.20 -39.91
CA TRP A 330 -12.50 7.31 -39.26
C TRP A 330 -14.01 7.33 -39.40
N GLY A 331 -14.62 6.43 -40.22
CA GLY A 331 -16.07 6.35 -40.31
C GLY A 331 -16.55 5.49 -41.50
N PRO A 332 -17.75 4.93 -41.45
CA PRO A 332 -18.23 4.03 -42.49
C PRO A 332 -18.53 4.72 -43.84
N SER A 333 -18.61 6.05 -43.88
CA SER A 333 -18.80 6.85 -45.07
C SER A 333 -17.89 8.09 -45.09
N LEU A 334 -17.70 8.73 -46.24
CA LEU A 334 -16.95 9.98 -46.36
C LEU A 334 -17.57 11.13 -45.55
N ASP A 335 -18.91 11.15 -45.46
CA ASP A 335 -19.61 12.15 -44.65
C ASP A 335 -19.27 11.97 -43.15
N ASP A 336 -19.17 10.71 -42.70
CA ASP A 336 -18.72 10.41 -41.32
C ASP A 336 -17.27 10.80 -41.07
N VAL A 337 -16.40 10.60 -42.06
CA VAL A 337 -14.99 11.03 -42.01
C VAL A 337 -14.90 12.56 -41.89
N LEU A 338 -15.71 13.29 -42.63
CA LEU A 338 -15.76 14.76 -42.59
C LEU A 338 -16.37 15.26 -41.28
N ALA A 339 -17.39 14.59 -40.75
CA ALA A 339 -17.95 14.87 -39.44
C ALA A 339 -16.89 14.61 -38.33
N TRP A 340 -16.22 13.47 -38.39
CA TRP A 340 -15.12 13.15 -37.48
C TRP A 340 -14.00 14.21 -37.51
N LYS A 341 -13.63 14.68 -38.72
CA LYS A 341 -12.65 15.76 -38.88
C LYS A 341 -13.06 17.03 -38.12
N GLN A 342 -14.31 17.46 -38.24
CA GLN A 342 -14.83 18.66 -37.55
C GLN A 342 -14.82 18.49 -36.04
N ASP A 343 -15.16 17.31 -35.54
CA ASP A 343 -15.13 17.03 -34.11
C ASP A 343 -13.69 16.90 -33.57
N ALA A 344 -12.78 16.33 -34.37
CA ALA A 344 -11.35 16.27 -34.05
C ALA A 344 -10.70 17.67 -33.97
N GLU A 345 -11.08 18.61 -34.86
CA GLU A 345 -10.64 20.00 -34.81
C GLU A 345 -11.10 20.70 -33.52
N LYS A 346 -12.37 20.53 -33.13
CA LYS A 346 -12.89 21.07 -31.86
C LYS A 346 -12.23 20.45 -30.63
N GLU A 347 -12.01 19.12 -30.66
CA GLU A 347 -11.33 18.40 -29.58
C GLU A 347 -9.88 18.92 -29.42
N LEU A 348 -9.16 19.09 -30.53
CA LEU A 348 -7.78 19.59 -30.52
C LEU A 348 -7.67 20.99 -29.89
N ASP A 349 -8.61 21.88 -30.19
CA ASP A 349 -8.66 23.24 -29.58
C ASP A 349 -8.93 23.19 -28.08
N SER A 350 -9.64 22.16 -27.59
CA SER A 350 -9.96 21.99 -26.16
C SER A 350 -8.84 21.38 -25.32
N LEU A 351 -7.86 20.70 -25.94
CA LEU A 351 -6.75 20.00 -25.27
C LEU A 351 -5.59 20.90 -24.84
N ASP A 352 -5.71 22.21 -24.95
CA ASP A 352 -4.65 23.16 -24.54
C ASP A 352 -4.60 23.30 -23.01
N THR A 353 -3.84 22.40 -22.35
CA THR A 353 -3.55 22.49 -20.91
C THR A 353 -2.44 23.50 -20.66
N SER A 354 -2.76 24.57 -19.94
CA SER A 354 -1.84 25.67 -19.64
C SER A 354 -0.58 25.18 -18.89
N PRO A 355 0.63 25.25 -19.48
CA PRO A 355 1.89 24.86 -18.83
C PRO A 355 2.20 25.67 -17.56
N GLU A 356 1.65 26.89 -17.47
CA GLU A 356 1.85 27.81 -16.36
C GLU A 356 1.28 27.27 -15.04
N LYS A 357 0.14 26.58 -15.10
CA LYS A 357 -0.49 25.98 -13.91
C LYS A 357 0.35 24.85 -13.34
N ILE A 358 0.93 24.01 -14.20
CA ILE A 358 1.81 22.89 -13.78
C ILE A 358 3.08 23.47 -13.16
N HIS A 359 3.68 24.48 -13.77
CA HIS A 359 4.87 25.15 -13.23
C HIS A 359 4.62 25.70 -11.82
N LYS A 360 3.53 26.43 -11.62
CA LYS A 360 3.17 26.98 -10.30
C LYS A 360 2.98 25.90 -9.24
N LEU A 361 2.27 24.80 -9.57
CA LEU A 361 2.06 23.70 -8.64
C LEU A 361 3.36 22.93 -8.34
N THR A 362 4.27 22.86 -9.31
CA THR A 362 5.60 22.26 -9.11
C THR A 362 6.41 23.11 -8.13
N GLU A 363 6.42 24.44 -8.29
CA GLU A 363 7.06 25.35 -7.34
C GLU A 363 6.46 25.24 -5.93
N GLU A 364 5.13 25.12 -5.82
CA GLU A 364 4.47 24.91 -4.53
C GLU A 364 4.84 23.57 -3.88
N ALA A 365 4.99 22.50 -4.67
CA ALA A 365 5.44 21.19 -4.21
C ALA A 365 6.92 21.21 -3.78
N ASP A 366 7.78 21.88 -4.55
CA ASP A 366 9.21 22.04 -4.23
C ASP A 366 9.40 22.85 -2.94
N ASN A 367 8.64 23.92 -2.75
CA ASN A 367 8.66 24.70 -1.51
C ASN A 367 8.21 23.85 -0.30
N ALA A 368 7.14 23.07 -0.45
CA ALA A 368 6.69 22.17 0.61
C ALA A 368 7.76 21.09 0.93
N TYR A 369 8.44 20.56 -0.09
CA TYR A 369 9.57 19.64 0.09
C TYR A 369 10.72 20.28 0.87
N GLN A 370 11.10 21.51 0.53
CA GLN A 370 12.18 22.24 1.22
C GLN A 370 11.83 22.50 2.69
N ASN A 371 10.57 22.86 2.98
CA ASN A 371 10.10 23.06 4.36
C ASN A 371 10.17 21.74 5.16
N ALA A 372 9.69 20.63 4.59
CA ALA A 372 9.78 19.31 5.19
C ALA A 372 11.25 18.88 5.40
N TYR A 373 12.12 19.15 4.42
CA TYR A 373 13.55 18.83 4.48
C TYR A 373 14.29 19.58 5.60
N GLN A 374 13.99 20.85 5.80
CA GLN A 374 14.59 21.63 6.91
C GLN A 374 14.22 21.05 8.27
N VAL A 375 12.94 20.72 8.48
CA VAL A 375 12.49 20.11 9.73
C VAL A 375 13.05 18.68 9.90
N ALA A 376 13.17 17.91 8.81
CA ALA A 376 13.82 16.61 8.83
C ALA A 376 15.29 16.68 9.23
N GLN A 377 16.03 17.70 8.79
CA GLN A 377 17.41 17.92 9.20
C GLN A 377 17.53 18.27 10.69
N GLN A 378 16.64 19.11 11.21
CA GLN A 378 16.60 19.42 12.64
C GLN A 378 16.32 18.16 13.46
N LEU A 379 15.35 17.36 13.04
CA LEU A 379 14.99 16.10 13.68
C LEU A 379 16.15 15.11 13.66
N HIS A 380 16.85 14.98 12.53
CA HIS A 380 18.05 14.16 12.41
C HIS A 380 19.14 14.57 13.42
N GLN A 381 19.45 15.86 13.52
CA GLN A 381 20.48 16.34 14.43
C GLN A 381 20.12 16.08 15.89
N GLN A 382 18.88 16.33 16.29
CA GLN A 382 18.42 16.07 17.66
C GLN A 382 18.45 14.58 17.99
N ARG A 383 17.97 13.73 17.07
CA ARG A 383 18.04 12.28 17.23
C ARG A 383 19.48 11.77 17.34
N LEU A 384 20.40 12.30 16.53
CA LEU A 384 21.81 11.91 16.55
C LEU A 384 22.47 12.26 17.87
N GLN A 385 22.26 13.48 18.37
CA GLN A 385 22.77 13.89 19.69
C GLN A 385 22.19 13.05 20.82
N ALA A 386 20.87 12.89 20.82
CA ALA A 386 20.18 12.08 21.82
C ALA A 386 20.64 10.62 21.81
N SER A 387 20.93 10.06 20.64
CA SER A 387 21.40 8.69 20.52
C SER A 387 22.75 8.43 21.18
N GLN A 388 23.67 9.39 21.10
CA GLN A 388 24.97 9.31 21.75
C GLN A 388 24.80 9.35 23.26
N HIS A 389 24.02 10.31 23.78
CA HIS A 389 23.75 10.42 25.22
C HIS A 389 23.05 9.18 25.77
N LEU A 390 22.00 8.70 25.05
CA LEU A 390 21.30 7.49 25.47
C LEU A 390 22.22 6.26 25.48
N ALA A 391 23.09 6.11 24.50
CA ALA A 391 24.00 4.99 24.44
C ALA A 391 25.00 5.03 25.62
N ASP A 392 25.53 6.21 25.95
CA ASP A 392 26.45 6.38 27.06
C ASP A 392 25.80 6.09 28.42
N GLU A 393 24.59 6.62 28.66
CA GLU A 393 23.84 6.38 29.90
C GLU A 393 23.44 4.90 30.05
N VAL A 394 22.92 4.28 28.97
CA VAL A 394 22.56 2.86 28.99
C VAL A 394 23.78 1.98 29.28
N ASN A 395 24.93 2.26 28.69
CA ASN A 395 26.16 1.51 28.95
C ASN A 395 26.62 1.64 30.41
N GLN A 396 26.44 2.81 31.05
CA GLN A 396 26.69 2.97 32.47
C GLN A 396 25.76 2.12 33.34
N GLU A 397 24.45 2.11 33.02
CA GLU A 397 23.47 1.29 33.74
C GLU A 397 23.69 -0.22 33.51
N LEU A 398 24.11 -0.64 32.32
CA LEU A 398 24.44 -2.05 32.03
C LEU A 398 25.61 -2.55 32.91
N CYS A 399 26.61 -1.74 33.16
CA CYS A 399 27.70 -2.10 34.10
C CYS A 399 27.19 -2.42 35.52
N ALA A 400 26.18 -1.68 36.01
CA ALA A 400 25.57 -1.93 37.32
C ALA A 400 24.68 -3.20 37.32
N LEU A 401 24.16 -3.60 36.17
CA LEU A 401 23.30 -4.75 35.99
C LEU A 401 24.05 -6.04 35.59
N ALA A 402 25.33 -6.16 35.93
CA ALA A 402 26.21 -7.30 35.63
C ALA A 402 26.62 -7.49 34.16
N PHE A 403 26.48 -6.48 33.34
CA PHE A 403 26.96 -6.49 31.94
C PHE A 403 28.28 -5.69 31.83
N LYS A 404 29.33 -6.15 32.47
CA LYS A 404 30.62 -5.39 32.54
C LYS A 404 31.25 -5.18 31.15
N ASP A 405 31.05 -6.11 30.24
CA ASP A 405 31.67 -6.12 28.91
C ASP A 405 30.67 -5.95 27.77
N ALA A 406 29.37 -5.79 28.07
CA ALA A 406 28.34 -5.56 27.07
C ALA A 406 28.34 -4.11 26.57
N THR A 407 27.96 -3.92 25.36
CA THR A 407 27.86 -2.60 24.73
C THR A 407 26.55 -2.44 24.00
N PHE A 408 25.82 -1.38 24.32
CA PHE A 408 24.66 -0.89 23.57
C PHE A 408 25.11 0.23 22.65
N SER A 409 24.64 0.23 21.41
CA SER A 409 24.88 1.29 20.44
C SER A 409 23.65 1.50 19.53
N ILE A 410 23.56 2.70 18.98
CA ILE A 410 22.47 3.06 18.06
C ILE A 410 23.09 3.37 16.70
N HIS A 411 22.67 2.63 15.70
CA HIS A 411 23.11 2.80 14.32
C HIS A 411 22.12 3.64 13.53
N PHE A 412 22.63 4.62 12.79
CA PHE A 412 21.90 5.49 11.91
C PHE A 412 22.27 5.22 10.47
N ASP A 413 21.28 4.87 9.65
CA ASP A 413 21.39 4.92 8.19
C ASP A 413 20.63 6.15 7.71
N THR A 414 21.35 7.09 7.08
CA THR A 414 20.73 8.29 6.50
C THR A 414 20.21 7.99 5.12
N LEU A 415 18.94 8.23 4.91
CA LEU A 415 18.26 8.06 3.62
C LEU A 415 18.67 9.20 2.66
N LYS A 416 18.75 8.88 1.37
CA LYS A 416 19.01 9.88 0.31
C LYS A 416 17.82 10.79 0.06
N GLU A 417 16.61 10.29 0.30
CA GLU A 417 15.34 10.97 0.09
C GLU A 417 14.54 11.00 1.38
N LEU A 418 13.66 11.99 1.50
CA LEU A 418 12.74 12.07 2.62
C LEU A 418 11.80 10.84 2.66
N SER A 419 11.55 10.37 3.86
CA SER A 419 10.55 9.34 4.14
C SER A 419 9.42 9.92 4.99
N ALA A 420 8.33 9.16 5.18
CA ALA A 420 7.24 9.55 6.08
C ALA A 420 7.69 9.81 7.54
N THR A 421 8.92 9.49 7.88
CA THR A 421 9.45 9.56 9.27
C THR A 421 10.76 10.33 9.39
N GLY A 422 11.14 11.06 8.37
CA GLY A 422 12.38 11.84 8.30
C GLY A 422 13.44 11.21 7.40
N LEU A 423 14.69 11.57 7.68
CA LEU A 423 15.88 11.11 6.95
C LEU A 423 16.50 9.85 7.53
N ASP A 424 16.00 9.33 8.69
CA ASP A 424 16.72 8.32 9.46
C ASP A 424 16.04 6.97 9.46
N THR A 425 16.85 5.93 9.28
CA THR A 425 16.55 4.58 9.73
C THR A 425 17.39 4.27 10.95
N ILE A 426 16.73 4.02 12.08
CA ILE A 426 17.36 3.84 13.39
C ILE A 426 17.32 2.36 13.76
N THR A 427 18.48 1.82 14.15
CA THR A 427 18.62 0.43 14.56
C THR A 427 19.41 0.35 15.87
N PHE A 428 18.79 -0.24 16.91
CA PHE A 428 19.42 -0.52 18.18
C PHE A 428 20.23 -1.82 18.11
N LEU A 429 21.47 -1.74 18.48
CA LEU A 429 22.43 -2.83 18.46
C LEU A 429 22.94 -3.15 19.86
N PHE A 430 23.12 -4.42 20.15
CA PHE A 430 23.65 -4.92 21.41
C PHE A 430 24.76 -5.93 21.16
N SER A 431 25.85 -5.82 21.90
CA SER A 431 26.95 -6.77 21.97
C SER A 431 27.06 -7.28 23.40
N ALA A 432 26.97 -8.58 23.62
CA ALA A 432 26.91 -9.17 24.96
C ALA A 432 28.27 -9.16 25.70
N PHE A 433 29.39 -9.08 24.98
CA PHE A 433 30.74 -9.03 25.54
C PHE A 433 31.72 -8.37 24.56
N HIS A 434 32.85 -7.91 25.09
CA HIS A 434 33.86 -7.24 24.28
C HIS A 434 34.39 -8.13 23.14
N GLY A 435 34.29 -7.64 21.90
CA GLY A 435 34.68 -8.37 20.69
C GLY A 435 33.58 -9.24 20.08
N ALA A 436 32.41 -9.35 20.70
CA ALA A 436 31.24 -9.97 20.04
C ALA A 436 30.67 -9.04 18.94
N PRO A 437 30.18 -9.58 17.84
CA PRO A 437 29.53 -8.76 16.83
C PRO A 437 28.27 -8.09 17.39
N ALA A 438 28.13 -6.79 17.12
CA ALA A 438 26.92 -6.07 17.47
C ALA A 438 25.74 -6.63 16.66
N GLN A 439 24.67 -7.01 17.34
CA GLN A 439 23.50 -7.64 16.76
C GLN A 439 22.23 -6.88 17.13
N THR A 440 21.19 -7.01 16.31
CA THR A 440 19.87 -6.49 16.65
C THR A 440 19.29 -7.24 17.85
N PHE A 441 18.43 -6.61 18.63
CA PHE A 441 17.81 -7.18 19.83
C PHE A 441 17.15 -8.54 19.63
N SER A 442 16.62 -8.80 18.43
CA SER A 442 16.00 -10.09 18.09
C SER A 442 16.96 -11.27 18.08
N LYS A 443 18.27 -11.03 18.03
CA LYS A 443 19.30 -12.07 17.86
C LYS A 443 20.35 -12.10 18.99
N ALA A 444 20.39 -11.05 19.80
CA ALA A 444 21.59 -10.75 20.61
C ALA A 444 21.54 -11.19 22.06
N ALA A 445 20.37 -11.41 22.69
CA ALA A 445 20.28 -11.58 24.15
C ALA A 445 19.34 -12.72 24.58
N SER A 446 19.64 -13.33 25.71
CA SER A 446 18.72 -14.21 26.42
C SER A 446 17.55 -13.41 27.02
N GLY A 447 16.44 -14.08 27.40
CA GLY A 447 15.26 -13.41 27.97
C GLY A 447 15.58 -12.47 29.14
N GLY A 448 16.35 -12.95 30.12
CA GLY A 448 16.73 -12.15 31.28
C GLY A 448 17.71 -11.01 30.94
N GLU A 449 18.61 -11.19 29.97
CA GLU A 449 19.50 -10.13 29.48
C GLU A 449 18.72 -9.01 28.82
N LEU A 450 17.78 -9.36 27.98
CA LEU A 450 16.95 -8.38 27.31
C LEU A 450 16.05 -7.61 28.29
N SER A 451 15.48 -8.28 29.28
CA SER A 451 14.68 -7.63 30.32
C SER A 451 15.50 -6.59 31.12
N ARG A 452 16.78 -6.90 31.43
CA ARG A 452 17.68 -5.96 32.09
C ARG A 452 18.11 -4.79 31.20
N LEU A 453 18.36 -5.05 29.91
CA LEU A 453 18.64 -3.99 28.94
C LEU A 453 17.43 -3.06 28.80
N MET A 454 16.21 -3.62 28.75
CA MET A 454 14.98 -2.83 28.72
C MET A 454 14.79 -1.98 29.98
N LEU A 455 15.12 -2.54 31.16
CA LEU A 455 15.14 -1.78 32.41
C LEU A 455 16.11 -0.60 32.33
N ALA A 456 17.34 -0.81 31.84
CA ALA A 456 18.33 0.26 31.67
C ALA A 456 17.80 1.36 30.73
N LEU A 457 17.22 0.98 29.60
CA LEU A 457 16.63 1.91 28.64
C LEU A 457 15.48 2.73 29.25
N GLU A 458 14.51 2.08 29.89
CA GLU A 458 13.36 2.77 30.48
C GLU A 458 13.76 3.67 31.65
N LEU A 459 14.81 3.28 32.40
CA LEU A 459 15.36 4.09 33.49
C LEU A 459 15.97 5.40 32.96
N CYS A 460 16.74 5.33 31.85
CA CYS A 460 17.30 6.52 31.19
C CYS A 460 16.19 7.46 30.70
N VAL A 461 15.15 6.91 30.06
CA VAL A 461 14.00 7.74 29.62
C VAL A 461 13.26 8.36 30.80
N ALA A 462 13.02 7.62 31.87
CA ALA A 462 12.30 8.14 33.04
C ALA A 462 13.06 9.30 33.71
N ARG A 463 14.39 9.21 33.77
CA ARG A 463 15.24 10.31 34.27
C ARG A 463 15.23 11.53 33.37
N GLN A 464 15.33 11.31 32.07
CA GLN A 464 15.33 12.41 31.08
C GLN A 464 14.01 13.18 31.08
N THR A 465 12.89 12.47 31.16
CA THR A 465 11.56 13.10 31.20
C THR A 465 11.39 14.03 32.42
N GLN A 466 12.03 13.74 33.55
CA GLN A 466 12.02 14.63 34.71
C GLN A 466 12.80 15.93 34.54
N THR A 467 13.92 15.88 33.81
CA THR A 467 14.73 17.06 33.58
C THR A 467 14.05 18.04 32.62
N THR A 468 13.22 17.53 31.71
CA THR A 468 12.53 18.37 30.68
C THR A 468 11.15 18.83 31.12
N HIS A 469 10.43 18.05 31.91
CA HIS A 469 9.04 18.35 32.33
C HIS A 469 8.92 18.35 33.86
N SER A 470 8.94 19.52 34.48
CA SER A 470 8.83 19.72 35.95
C SER A 470 7.43 19.48 36.53
N SER A 471 6.50 18.85 35.82
CA SER A 471 5.14 18.65 36.30
C SER A 471 4.95 17.26 36.92
N ASP A 472 4.59 17.24 38.21
CA ASP A 472 4.18 16.06 39.00
C ASP A 472 2.97 15.29 38.45
N ASN A 473 2.39 15.73 37.33
CA ASN A 473 1.10 15.24 36.79
C ASN A 473 1.24 14.41 35.51
N MET A 474 2.39 13.80 35.21
CA MET A 474 2.46 12.85 34.09
C MET A 474 1.82 11.50 34.48
N PRO A 475 0.93 10.95 33.63
CA PRO A 475 0.30 9.66 33.91
C PRO A 475 1.33 8.55 33.95
N ARG A 476 1.39 7.81 35.09
CA ARG A 476 2.34 6.71 35.29
C ARG A 476 1.93 5.50 34.47
N ARG A 477 2.88 4.95 33.69
CA ARG A 477 2.68 3.68 33.00
C ARG A 477 2.97 2.51 33.93
N THR A 478 2.41 1.36 33.60
CA THR A 478 2.66 0.13 34.34
C THR A 478 3.69 -0.71 33.61
N PHE A 479 4.88 -0.85 34.18
CA PHE A 479 5.92 -1.75 33.68
C PHE A 479 5.87 -3.08 34.43
N ILE A 480 5.87 -4.18 33.69
CA ILE A 480 5.89 -5.53 34.25
C ILE A 480 7.18 -6.20 33.81
N PHE A 481 8.01 -6.59 34.75
CA PHE A 481 9.26 -7.29 34.50
C PHE A 481 9.14 -8.77 34.89
N ASP A 482 9.33 -9.66 33.91
CA ASP A 482 9.40 -11.10 34.09
C ASP A 482 10.83 -11.58 33.79
N GLU A 483 11.31 -12.56 34.58
CA GLU A 483 12.63 -13.16 34.44
C GLU A 483 13.82 -12.17 34.45
N VAL A 484 13.63 -10.94 34.92
CA VAL A 484 14.68 -9.93 34.96
C VAL A 484 15.84 -10.33 35.86
N ASP A 485 15.55 -11.17 36.85
CA ASP A 485 16.47 -11.75 37.83
C ASP A 485 17.09 -13.09 37.39
N SER A 486 16.80 -13.55 36.15
CA SER A 486 17.37 -14.79 35.62
C SER A 486 18.90 -14.67 35.46
N GLY A 487 19.65 -15.62 36.05
CA GLY A 487 21.11 -15.65 36.01
C GLY A 487 21.80 -14.58 36.84
N VAL A 488 21.08 -13.92 37.76
CA VAL A 488 21.61 -12.87 38.65
C VAL A 488 21.59 -13.35 40.09
N GLY A 489 22.58 -12.93 40.90
CA GLY A 489 22.63 -13.25 42.31
C GLY A 489 23.54 -12.29 43.09
N GLY A 490 23.57 -12.44 44.42
CA GLY A 490 24.45 -11.66 45.28
C GLY A 490 24.22 -10.15 45.17
N GLN A 491 25.31 -9.39 45.04
CA GLN A 491 25.27 -7.93 45.01
C GLN A 491 24.57 -7.38 43.72
N THR A 492 24.66 -8.09 42.63
CA THR A 492 23.97 -7.70 41.38
C THR A 492 22.45 -7.73 41.54
N ALA A 493 21.93 -8.70 42.30
CA ALA A 493 20.47 -8.75 42.60
C ALA A 493 20.02 -7.55 43.46
N VAL A 494 20.86 -7.08 44.36
CA VAL A 494 20.59 -5.87 45.15
C VAL A 494 20.57 -4.63 44.24
N GLU A 495 21.54 -4.50 43.34
CA GLU A 495 21.60 -3.39 42.39
C GLU A 495 20.40 -3.43 41.42
N LEU A 496 20.00 -4.62 40.96
CA LEU A 496 18.81 -4.80 40.14
C LEU A 496 17.53 -4.31 40.85
N GLY A 497 17.35 -4.74 42.13
CA GLY A 497 16.22 -4.30 42.95
C GLY A 497 16.20 -2.78 43.14
N LYS A 498 17.37 -2.19 43.37
CA LYS A 498 17.52 -0.74 43.51
C LYS A 498 17.13 0.00 42.22
N ARG A 499 17.54 -0.50 41.04
CA ARG A 499 17.15 0.10 39.73
C ARG A 499 15.65 0.01 39.45
N LEU A 500 15.04 -1.12 39.79
CA LEU A 500 13.58 -1.27 39.70
C LEU A 500 12.84 -0.29 40.64
N ALA A 501 13.34 -0.12 41.88
CA ALA A 501 12.81 0.84 42.83
C ALA A 501 13.02 2.30 42.38
N GLN A 502 14.11 2.62 41.71
CA GLN A 502 14.35 3.93 41.12
C GLN A 502 13.36 4.21 39.97
N LEU A 503 13.15 3.24 39.07
CA LEU A 503 12.11 3.37 38.02
C LEU A 503 10.74 3.57 38.65
N ALA A 504 10.46 2.88 39.76
CA ALA A 504 9.18 2.94 40.45
C ALA A 504 8.89 4.29 41.14
N GLN A 505 9.85 5.20 41.24
CA GLN A 505 9.60 6.57 41.68
C GLN A 505 8.76 7.36 40.66
N HIS A 506 8.89 7.01 39.38
CA HIS A 506 8.29 7.73 38.26
C HIS A 506 7.17 6.96 37.57
N GLU A 507 7.31 5.66 37.51
CA GLU A 507 6.39 4.75 36.81
C GLU A 507 5.89 3.69 37.79
N GLN A 508 4.83 2.99 37.50
CA GLN A 508 4.41 1.82 38.29
C GLN A 508 5.21 0.59 37.82
N VAL A 509 5.83 -0.14 38.76
CA VAL A 509 6.63 -1.31 38.47
C VAL A 509 6.06 -2.56 39.14
N ILE A 510 5.80 -3.59 38.36
CA ILE A 510 5.42 -4.92 38.85
C ILE A 510 6.53 -5.88 38.44
N VAL A 511 7.19 -6.53 39.39
CA VAL A 511 8.26 -7.48 39.13
C VAL A 511 7.90 -8.87 39.61
N VAL A 512 8.06 -9.87 38.73
CA VAL A 512 7.99 -11.28 39.10
C VAL A 512 9.39 -11.74 39.44
N THR A 513 9.63 -12.12 40.67
CA THR A 513 10.99 -12.46 41.17
C THR A 513 10.98 -13.66 42.10
N HIS A 514 12.07 -14.39 42.08
CA HIS A 514 12.37 -15.43 43.06
C HIS A 514 13.50 -15.01 44.04
N LEU A 515 14.08 -13.81 43.83
CA LEU A 515 15.17 -13.29 44.63
C LEU A 515 14.65 -12.37 45.75
N PRO A 516 14.97 -12.68 47.04
CA PRO A 516 14.62 -11.82 48.16
C PRO A 516 15.29 -10.45 48.09
N GLN A 517 16.49 -10.36 47.48
CA GLN A 517 17.22 -9.12 47.23
C GLN A 517 16.49 -8.15 46.33
N VAL A 518 15.67 -8.65 45.40
CA VAL A 518 14.83 -7.82 44.53
C VAL A 518 13.52 -7.50 45.22
N ALA A 519 12.85 -8.49 45.81
CA ALA A 519 11.56 -8.35 46.48
C ALA A 519 11.63 -7.36 47.66
N SER A 520 12.77 -7.26 48.35
CA SER A 520 12.93 -6.36 49.49
C SER A 520 12.78 -4.87 49.17
N TRP A 521 13.05 -4.45 47.91
CA TRP A 521 12.93 -3.07 47.46
C TRP A 521 11.49 -2.65 47.13
N ALA A 522 10.57 -3.59 47.02
CA ALA A 522 9.18 -3.28 46.67
C ALA A 522 8.43 -2.67 47.84
N GLN A 523 7.49 -1.76 47.61
CA GLN A 523 6.60 -1.23 48.63
C GLN A 523 5.51 -2.22 49.00
N GLN A 524 5.14 -3.07 48.04
CA GLN A 524 4.12 -4.11 48.22
C GLN A 524 4.66 -5.45 47.75
N GLN A 525 4.30 -6.51 48.43
CA GLN A 525 4.66 -7.87 48.05
C GLN A 525 3.41 -8.75 47.99
N CYS A 526 3.21 -9.41 46.87
CA CYS A 526 2.16 -10.40 46.62
C CYS A 526 2.77 -11.80 46.54
N VAL A 527 2.29 -12.70 47.40
CA VAL A 527 2.77 -14.09 47.46
C VAL A 527 1.77 -14.98 46.74
N VAL A 528 2.26 -15.76 45.79
CA VAL A 528 1.51 -16.76 45.03
C VAL A 528 1.77 -18.12 45.65
N GLU A 529 0.76 -18.69 46.29
CA GLU A 529 0.88 -19.95 47.05
C GLU A 529 -0.02 -21.03 46.43
N LYS A 530 0.41 -22.28 46.53
CA LYS A 530 -0.40 -23.44 46.23
C LYS A 530 -1.07 -23.93 47.48
N THR A 531 -2.37 -24.04 47.44
CA THR A 531 -3.18 -24.59 48.53
C THR A 531 -3.76 -25.91 48.03
N ASN A 532 -3.53 -26.99 48.77
CA ASN A 532 -4.19 -28.25 48.49
C ASN A 532 -5.62 -28.16 49.02
N SER A 533 -6.62 -28.23 48.15
CA SER A 533 -8.02 -28.36 48.59
C SER A 533 -8.33 -29.81 48.90
N ASP A 534 -9.35 -30.04 49.76
CA ASP A 534 -9.78 -31.37 50.27
C ASP A 534 -10.18 -32.37 49.18
N HIS A 535 -10.12 -31.99 47.88
CA HIS A 535 -10.52 -32.81 46.72
C HIS A 535 -9.41 -33.11 45.71
N ASP A 536 -8.15 -33.25 46.15
CA ASP A 536 -7.01 -33.58 45.25
C ASP A 536 -6.78 -32.54 44.12
N THR A 537 -7.38 -31.33 44.21
CA THR A 537 -7.17 -30.23 43.28
C THR A 537 -6.25 -29.19 43.89
N VAL A 538 -5.19 -28.86 43.14
CA VAL A 538 -4.23 -27.80 43.52
C VAL A 538 -4.85 -26.46 43.14
N GLU A 539 -5.15 -25.63 44.09
CA GLU A 539 -5.59 -24.24 43.91
C GLU A 539 -4.44 -23.26 44.13
N THR A 540 -4.41 -22.24 43.32
CA THR A 540 -3.46 -21.13 43.49
C THR A 540 -4.17 -19.93 44.08
N THR A 541 -3.67 -19.44 45.20
CA THR A 541 -4.12 -18.20 45.84
C THR A 541 -3.06 -17.12 45.77
N VAL A 542 -3.49 -15.87 45.72
CA VAL A 542 -2.59 -14.70 45.72
C VAL A 542 -2.93 -13.88 46.98
N ARG A 543 -1.91 -13.65 47.79
CA ARG A 543 -2.06 -12.94 49.08
C ARG A 543 -1.07 -11.78 49.16
N THR A 544 -1.53 -10.60 49.49
CA THR A 544 -0.67 -9.46 49.80
C THR A 544 -0.15 -9.59 51.22
N VAL A 545 1.15 -9.45 51.39
CA VAL A 545 1.83 -9.58 52.71
C VAL A 545 2.40 -8.24 53.15
N HIS A 546 2.28 -7.96 54.45
CA HIS A 546 2.72 -6.74 55.08
C HIS A 546 3.39 -7.04 56.45
N GLY A 547 4.25 -6.12 56.91
CA GLY A 547 4.88 -6.22 58.22
C GLY A 547 5.59 -7.54 58.48
N THR A 548 5.23 -8.24 59.56
CA THR A 548 5.84 -9.51 59.97
C THR A 548 5.62 -10.65 58.99
N ASP A 549 4.48 -10.67 58.28
CA ASP A 549 4.22 -11.69 57.25
C ASP A 549 5.17 -11.52 56.08
N ARG A 550 5.51 -10.27 55.71
CA ARG A 550 6.46 -9.98 54.67
C ARG A 550 7.88 -10.37 55.09
N GLU A 551 8.28 -10.08 56.35
CA GLU A 551 9.58 -10.52 56.89
C GLU A 551 9.67 -12.04 56.86
N THR A 552 8.64 -12.75 57.22
CA THR A 552 8.57 -14.21 57.18
C THR A 552 8.74 -14.77 55.76
N GLU A 553 8.09 -14.16 54.80
CA GLU A 553 8.21 -14.56 53.38
C GLU A 553 9.60 -14.27 52.85
N ILE A 554 10.18 -13.10 53.10
CA ILE A 554 11.56 -12.81 52.72
C ILE A 554 12.55 -13.78 53.38
N ALA A 555 12.36 -14.15 54.69
CA ALA A 555 13.15 -15.16 55.38
C ALA A 555 13.02 -16.53 54.70
N ARG A 556 11.79 -16.95 54.33
CA ARG A 556 11.55 -18.17 53.54
C ARG A 556 12.27 -18.14 52.22
N MET A 557 12.25 -17.03 51.49
CA MET A 557 12.96 -16.86 50.22
C MET A 557 14.50 -16.92 50.36
N LEU A 558 15.05 -16.45 51.49
CA LEU A 558 16.48 -16.45 51.75
C LEU A 558 17.06 -17.83 52.07
N SER A 559 16.36 -18.62 52.90
CA SER A 559 16.91 -19.84 53.49
C SER A 559 16.05 -21.09 53.32
N GLY A 560 14.85 -20.94 52.74
CA GLY A 560 13.85 -22.01 52.68
C GLY A 560 13.14 -22.27 54.02
N THR A 561 13.56 -21.60 55.11
CA THR A 561 13.01 -21.71 56.45
C THR A 561 12.70 -20.32 57.00
N SER A 562 11.86 -20.26 58.05
CA SER A 562 11.51 -19.00 58.75
C SER A 562 12.07 -19.01 60.14
N ASP A 563 13.29 -19.54 60.37
CA ASP A 563 13.92 -19.53 61.67
C ASP A 563 14.38 -18.13 62.11
N THR A 564 14.78 -17.98 63.37
CA THR A 564 15.14 -16.67 63.97
C THR A 564 16.31 -15.99 63.27
N LEU A 565 17.25 -16.74 62.71
CA LEU A 565 18.41 -16.20 62.01
C LEU A 565 17.99 -15.68 60.60
N ALA A 566 17.15 -16.43 59.89
CA ALA A 566 16.57 -16.02 58.62
C ALA A 566 15.73 -14.76 58.75
N GLN A 567 14.93 -14.65 59.83
CA GLN A 567 14.13 -13.46 60.14
C GLN A 567 15.01 -12.24 60.40
N GLN A 568 16.14 -12.38 61.14
CA GLN A 568 17.08 -11.29 61.36
C GLN A 568 17.71 -10.81 60.05
N HIS A 569 18.11 -11.74 59.15
CA HIS A 569 18.61 -11.40 57.83
C HIS A 569 17.55 -10.72 56.96
N ALA A 570 16.30 -11.19 57.00
CA ALA A 570 15.18 -10.57 56.29
C ALA A 570 14.95 -9.14 56.77
N HIS A 571 14.92 -8.94 58.08
CA HIS A 571 14.78 -7.61 58.69
C HIS A 571 15.90 -6.65 58.22
N GLN A 572 17.18 -7.09 58.28
CA GLN A 572 18.30 -6.29 57.77
C GLN A 572 18.19 -5.97 56.30
N LEU A 573 17.82 -6.95 55.48
CA LEU A 573 17.64 -6.77 54.03
C LEU A 573 16.57 -5.73 53.74
N LEU A 574 15.42 -5.82 54.40
CA LEU A 574 14.35 -4.84 54.25
C LEU A 574 14.75 -3.44 54.72
N ALA A 575 15.47 -3.33 55.84
CA ALA A 575 15.96 -2.06 56.39
C ALA A 575 16.98 -1.37 55.43
N ASN A 576 17.80 -2.16 54.72
CA ASN A 576 18.78 -1.65 53.79
C ASN A 576 18.21 -1.37 52.37
N SER A 577 17.00 -1.84 52.08
CA SER A 577 16.36 -1.70 50.78
C SER A 577 15.42 -0.49 50.73
N VAL A 578 15.91 0.67 51.18
CA VAL A 578 15.22 1.94 51.13
C VAL A 578 16.02 2.92 50.28
N LEU A 579 15.38 3.56 49.32
CA LEU A 579 16.01 4.64 48.57
C LEU A 579 16.22 5.82 49.52
N SER A 580 17.47 6.17 49.80
CA SER A 580 17.79 7.38 50.55
C SER A 580 17.38 8.59 49.71
N HIS A 581 16.44 9.38 50.18
CA HIS A 581 16.23 10.74 49.67
C HIS A 581 17.52 11.53 49.93
N LYS A 582 18.40 11.59 48.93
CA LYS A 582 19.39 12.66 48.91
C LYS A 582 18.61 13.93 48.62
N GLU A 583 18.54 14.80 49.62
CA GLU A 583 18.28 16.21 49.40
C GLU A 583 19.28 16.69 48.33
N GLU A 584 18.81 16.89 47.11
CA GLU A 584 19.55 17.68 46.13
C GLU A 584 19.49 19.13 46.61
N LYS A 585 20.64 19.59 47.09
CA LYS A 585 20.92 21.02 47.28
C LYS A 585 21.38 21.62 45.96
#